data_00debf892334dc7e9057124a0d5a1b56
#
_entry.id   00debf892334dc7e9057124a0d5a1b56
#
_cell.length_a   1.000
_cell.length_b   1.000
_cell.length_c   1.000
_cell.angle_alpha   90.00
_cell.angle_beta   90.00
_cell.angle_gamma   90.00
#
_symmetry.space_group_name_H-M   'P 1'
#
loop_
_entity.id
_entity.type
_entity.pdbx_description
1 polymer ?
#
loop_
_entity_poly.entity_id
_entity_poly.type
_entity_poly.pdbx_seq_one_letter_code
_entity_poly.pdbx_strand_id
1 'polypeptide(L)'
;MDGDDRTALAGLATEERLRAGDLIAELNSRARRIGLNTTDWPGLTMYRFEAPVVPQWSEVHALSLCVVAQGRKAVTIDGCTYCYDPFNYLVLSRGMRFEAEILEATVEKPFLSFVLQIDPAIVRRVSADLREHTTTTFRRPASRSTLGRRAVPARVTPLDANTAGAILRFLRAATVGPDRRVLAPMYLSEIIYRVLQSEQWRLLLDAATSEYQNDPVTRAIGYIRGHLADQLAIADLADFVCLSPSAFAHLFRDITGMSPYQFIKGVRMERARAARGR
;
A
#
# COMPACT_ATOMS: atom_id res chain seq x y z
N MET A 1 -31.37 -20.28 -0.80
CA MET A 1 -30.38 -19.54 -1.61
C MET A 1 -29.04 -19.52 -0.89
N ASP A 2 -28.70 -20.67 -0.25
CA ASP A 2 -27.51 -20.87 0.61
C ASP A 2 -26.35 -21.60 -0.09
N GLY A 3 -26.43 -21.74 -1.40
CA GLY A 3 -25.52 -22.60 -2.14
C GLY A 3 -24.16 -21.97 -2.50
N ASP A 4 -24.13 -20.68 -2.75
CA ASP A 4 -22.98 -20.06 -3.43
C ASP A 4 -21.82 -19.72 -2.47
N ASP A 5 -22.14 -19.32 -1.25
CA ASP A 5 -21.13 -18.95 -0.24
C ASP A 5 -20.49 -20.21 0.42
N ARG A 6 -21.26 -21.29 0.52
CA ARG A 6 -20.71 -22.62 0.89
C ARG A 6 -19.82 -23.17 -0.20
N THR A 7 -20.09 -22.83 -1.47
CA THR A 7 -19.31 -23.30 -2.61
C THR A 7 -17.98 -22.55 -2.71
N ALA A 8 -17.94 -21.24 -2.43
CA ALA A 8 -16.70 -20.46 -2.40
C ALA A 8 -15.74 -20.93 -1.28
N LEU A 9 -16.28 -21.28 -0.10
CA LEU A 9 -15.51 -21.85 0.99
C LEU A 9 -15.26 -23.37 0.82
N ALA A 10 -16.09 -24.08 0.07
CA ALA A 10 -15.99 -25.55 -0.10
C ALA A 10 -14.76 -26.00 -0.90
N GLY A 11 -14.20 -25.11 -1.73
CA GLY A 11 -12.96 -25.38 -2.48
C GLY A 11 -11.66 -25.11 -1.72
N LEU A 12 -11.73 -24.50 -0.52
CA LEU A 12 -10.56 -24.18 0.28
C LEU A 12 -10.17 -25.36 1.18
N ALA A 13 -8.88 -25.55 1.43
CA ALA A 13 -8.39 -26.47 2.44
C ALA A 13 -8.92 -26.07 3.83
N THR A 14 -9.05 -27.01 4.75
CA THR A 14 -9.62 -26.78 6.10
C THR A 14 -8.92 -25.63 6.83
N GLU A 15 -7.61 -25.52 6.68
CA GLU A 15 -6.81 -24.47 7.30
C GLU A 15 -7.09 -23.08 6.68
N GLU A 16 -7.35 -23.02 5.39
CA GLU A 16 -7.73 -21.78 4.71
C GLU A 16 -9.12 -21.31 5.13
N ARG A 17 -10.06 -22.22 5.33
CA ARG A 17 -11.42 -21.90 5.83
C ARG A 17 -11.39 -21.33 7.23
N LEU A 18 -10.57 -21.89 8.13
CA LEU A 18 -10.40 -21.37 9.48
C LEU A 18 -9.84 -19.94 9.47
N ARG A 19 -8.81 -19.67 8.67
CA ARG A 19 -8.22 -18.33 8.53
C ARG A 19 -9.20 -17.33 7.90
N ALA A 20 -10.00 -17.78 6.97
CA ALA A 20 -11.06 -16.99 6.34
C ALA A 20 -12.12 -16.58 7.38
N GLY A 21 -12.62 -17.53 8.16
CA GLY A 21 -13.57 -17.27 9.24
C GLY A 21 -13.02 -16.30 10.29
N ASP A 22 -11.75 -16.47 10.67
CA ASP A 22 -11.06 -15.59 11.62
C ASP A 22 -10.94 -14.16 11.09
N LEU A 23 -10.64 -13.96 9.79
CA LEU A 23 -10.53 -12.64 9.20
C LEU A 23 -11.89 -11.92 9.16
N ILE A 24 -12.95 -12.64 8.78
CA ILE A 24 -14.32 -12.10 8.81
C ILE A 24 -14.70 -11.72 10.26
N ALA A 25 -14.46 -12.60 11.24
CA ALA A 25 -14.76 -12.34 12.63
C ALA A 25 -14.00 -11.12 13.17
N GLU A 26 -12.72 -11.00 12.82
CA GLU A 26 -11.89 -9.86 13.22
C GLU A 26 -12.43 -8.54 12.65
N LEU A 27 -12.76 -8.49 11.37
CA LEU A 27 -13.33 -7.30 10.74
C LEU A 27 -14.71 -6.98 11.29
N ASN A 28 -15.57 -7.99 11.46
CA ASN A 28 -16.92 -7.81 11.99
C ASN A 28 -16.92 -7.26 13.42
N SER A 29 -15.95 -7.66 14.25
CA SER A 29 -15.82 -7.18 15.64
C SER A 29 -15.40 -5.71 15.71
N ARG A 30 -14.70 -5.19 14.68
CA ARG A 30 -14.13 -3.85 14.65
C ARG A 30 -14.92 -2.87 13.81
N ALA A 31 -15.44 -3.30 12.66
CA ALA A 31 -16.28 -2.47 11.79
C ALA A 31 -17.72 -2.48 12.32
N ARG A 32 -17.94 -1.76 13.41
CA ARG A 32 -19.25 -1.76 14.11
C ARG A 32 -20.27 -0.80 13.52
N ARG A 33 -19.84 0.20 12.76
CA ARG A 33 -20.71 1.21 12.15
C ARG A 33 -20.90 0.91 10.67
N ILE A 34 -22.10 1.15 10.16
CA ILE A 34 -22.35 1.14 8.71
C ILE A 34 -21.50 2.25 8.08
N GLY A 35 -20.86 1.95 6.96
CA GLY A 35 -19.94 2.84 6.26
C GLY A 35 -18.50 2.68 6.73
N LEU A 36 -17.80 3.79 6.83
CA LEU A 36 -16.39 3.90 7.16
C LEU A 36 -16.14 3.77 8.67
N ASN A 37 -15.19 2.94 9.05
CA ASN A 37 -14.71 2.75 10.41
C ASN A 37 -13.20 3.02 10.46
N THR A 38 -12.81 4.08 11.17
CA THR A 38 -11.39 4.41 11.44
C THR A 38 -10.82 3.47 12.49
N THR A 39 -9.50 3.27 12.43
CA THR A 39 -8.77 2.45 13.40
C THR A 39 -7.65 3.26 14.04
N ASP A 40 -7.02 2.70 15.08
CA ASP A 40 -5.86 3.33 15.72
C ASP A 40 -4.59 3.27 14.85
N TRP A 41 -4.52 2.41 13.84
CA TRP A 41 -3.41 2.35 12.93
C TRP A 41 -3.56 3.39 11.81
N PRO A 42 -2.59 4.31 11.63
CA PRO A 42 -2.66 5.31 10.57
C PRO A 42 -2.78 4.65 9.18
N GLY A 43 -3.78 5.08 8.40
CA GLY A 43 -4.01 4.57 7.06
C GLY A 43 -4.71 3.21 6.97
N LEU A 44 -5.16 2.62 8.09
CA LEU A 44 -6.04 1.47 8.08
C LEU A 44 -7.49 1.92 8.29
N THR A 45 -8.33 1.64 7.31
CA THR A 45 -9.76 1.95 7.33
C THR A 45 -10.56 0.70 7.03
N MET A 46 -11.61 0.44 7.81
CA MET A 46 -12.51 -0.68 7.61
C MET A 46 -13.87 -0.20 7.13
N TYR A 47 -14.54 -1.01 6.35
CA TYR A 47 -15.84 -0.69 5.78
C TYR A 47 -16.83 -1.81 6.09
N ARG A 48 -18.05 -1.41 6.48
CA ARG A 48 -19.19 -2.27 6.70
C ARG A 48 -20.40 -1.70 5.98
N PHE A 49 -21.09 -2.51 5.18
CA PHE A 49 -22.37 -2.16 4.59
C PHE A 49 -23.33 -3.34 4.73
N GLU A 50 -24.60 -3.05 4.98
CA GLU A 50 -25.66 -4.05 5.23
C GLU A 50 -26.69 -4.09 4.08
N ALA A 51 -26.42 -3.35 3.01
CA ALA A 51 -27.16 -3.34 1.77
C ALA A 51 -26.24 -2.98 0.60
N PRO A 52 -26.59 -3.33 -0.64
CA PRO A 52 -25.90 -2.86 -1.84
C PRO A 52 -25.84 -1.33 -1.89
N VAL A 53 -24.74 -0.81 -2.43
CA VAL A 53 -24.49 0.63 -2.56
C VAL A 53 -24.26 0.93 -4.03
N VAL A 54 -25.03 1.90 -4.55
CA VAL A 54 -24.89 2.39 -5.92
C VAL A 54 -23.48 2.95 -6.19
N PRO A 55 -23.03 2.98 -7.44
CA PRO A 55 -21.71 3.46 -7.82
C PRO A 55 -21.42 4.85 -7.26
N GLN A 56 -20.24 5.01 -6.65
CA GLN A 56 -19.77 6.27 -6.10
C GLN A 56 -18.34 6.54 -6.54
N TRP A 57 -18.10 7.78 -6.99
CA TRP A 57 -16.74 8.24 -7.34
C TRP A 57 -15.88 8.46 -6.11
N SER A 58 -14.63 8.05 -6.23
CA SER A 58 -13.61 8.23 -5.21
C SER A 58 -12.23 8.39 -5.85
N GLU A 59 -11.27 8.88 -5.06
CA GLU A 59 -9.87 9.02 -5.47
C GLU A 59 -8.96 8.33 -4.45
N VAL A 60 -7.91 7.70 -4.94
CA VAL A 60 -6.89 7.05 -4.11
C VAL A 60 -5.87 8.09 -3.65
N HIS A 61 -5.81 8.36 -2.36
CA HIS A 61 -4.92 9.38 -1.80
C HIS A 61 -3.51 8.87 -1.46
N ALA A 62 -3.32 7.55 -1.36
CA ALA A 62 -2.04 6.91 -1.10
C ALA A 62 -2.01 5.51 -1.71
N LEU A 63 -0.82 4.96 -1.95
CA LEU A 63 -0.65 3.56 -2.32
C LEU A 63 -1.42 2.68 -1.33
N SER A 64 -2.35 1.88 -1.80
CA SER A 64 -3.32 1.19 -0.96
C SER A 64 -3.49 -0.27 -1.34
N LEU A 65 -3.56 -1.14 -0.33
CA LEU A 65 -4.02 -2.53 -0.43
C LEU A 65 -5.49 -2.58 0.01
N CYS A 66 -6.36 -2.98 -0.91
CA CYS A 66 -7.80 -3.09 -0.67
C CYS A 66 -8.19 -4.57 -0.63
N VAL A 67 -8.78 -5.04 0.45
CA VAL A 67 -9.16 -6.45 0.66
C VAL A 67 -10.64 -6.55 0.97
N VAL A 68 -11.35 -7.45 0.29
CA VAL A 68 -12.72 -7.85 0.63
C VAL A 68 -12.67 -9.17 1.40
N ALA A 69 -13.29 -9.21 2.57
CA ALA A 69 -13.40 -10.41 3.38
C ALA A 69 -14.80 -11.05 3.30
N GLN A 70 -15.85 -10.25 3.07
CA GLN A 70 -17.23 -10.73 2.93
C GLN A 70 -18.03 -9.81 2.02
N GLY A 71 -18.97 -10.38 1.27
CA GLY A 71 -19.76 -9.68 0.26
C GLY A 71 -18.99 -9.49 -1.06
N ARG A 72 -19.50 -8.70 -1.99
CA ARG A 72 -18.92 -8.47 -3.30
C ARG A 72 -18.93 -6.98 -3.68
N LYS A 73 -17.85 -6.55 -4.31
CA LYS A 73 -17.64 -5.16 -4.74
C LYS A 73 -17.18 -5.12 -6.20
N ALA A 74 -17.65 -4.12 -6.93
CA ALA A 74 -17.09 -3.72 -8.21
C ALA A 74 -16.36 -2.40 -8.08
N VAL A 75 -15.24 -2.27 -8.82
CA VAL A 75 -14.48 -1.05 -8.94
C VAL A 75 -14.20 -0.80 -10.41
N THR A 76 -14.61 0.34 -10.93
CA THR A 76 -14.38 0.74 -12.31
C THR A 76 -13.30 1.80 -12.37
N ILE A 77 -12.22 1.51 -13.11
CA ILE A 77 -11.05 2.36 -13.32
C ILE A 77 -10.82 2.49 -14.82
N ASP A 78 -10.78 3.71 -15.33
CA ASP A 78 -10.56 3.99 -16.76
C ASP A 78 -11.48 3.17 -17.69
N GLY A 79 -12.74 2.99 -17.29
CA GLY A 79 -13.74 2.23 -18.05
C GLY A 79 -13.62 0.71 -17.94
N CYS A 80 -12.66 0.19 -17.17
CA CYS A 80 -12.52 -1.24 -16.89
C CYS A 80 -13.11 -1.56 -15.51
N THR A 81 -14.06 -2.50 -15.44
CA THR A 81 -14.68 -2.92 -14.18
C THR A 81 -14.02 -4.18 -13.64
N TYR A 82 -13.60 -4.12 -12.39
CA TYR A 82 -12.99 -5.18 -11.61
C TYR A 82 -13.96 -5.61 -10.52
N CYS A 83 -14.58 -6.78 -10.69
CA CYS A 83 -15.38 -7.38 -9.63
C CYS A 83 -14.48 -8.22 -8.74
N TYR A 84 -14.56 -8.01 -7.44
CA TYR A 84 -13.85 -8.85 -6.49
C TYR A 84 -14.73 -9.17 -5.27
N ASP A 85 -14.64 -10.40 -4.90
CA ASP A 85 -15.41 -11.11 -3.89
C ASP A 85 -14.52 -11.48 -2.69
N PRO A 86 -15.01 -12.26 -1.73
CA PRO A 86 -14.22 -12.62 -0.58
C PRO A 86 -12.86 -13.21 -0.91
N PHE A 87 -11.86 -12.83 -0.12
CA PHE A 87 -10.47 -13.30 -0.24
C PHE A 87 -9.77 -12.93 -1.54
N ASN A 88 -10.15 -11.78 -2.09
CA ASN A 88 -9.43 -11.13 -3.16
C ASN A 88 -8.94 -9.76 -2.71
N TYR A 89 -7.88 -9.29 -3.34
CA TYR A 89 -7.34 -7.97 -3.10
C TYR A 89 -6.97 -7.22 -4.37
N LEU A 90 -6.93 -5.90 -4.24
CA LEU A 90 -6.44 -4.96 -5.24
C LEU A 90 -5.34 -4.10 -4.64
N VAL A 91 -4.34 -3.79 -5.45
CA VAL A 91 -3.39 -2.71 -5.17
C VAL A 91 -3.78 -1.51 -6.02
N LEU A 92 -3.98 -0.36 -5.38
CA LEU A 92 -4.33 0.89 -6.03
C LEU A 92 -3.26 1.94 -5.74
N SER A 93 -2.80 2.64 -6.79
CA SER A 93 -1.81 3.71 -6.67
C SER A 93 -2.47 5.06 -6.43
N ARG A 94 -1.74 5.97 -5.80
CA ARG A 94 -2.17 7.35 -5.55
C ARG A 94 -2.57 8.06 -6.84
N GLY A 95 -3.62 8.88 -6.75
CA GLY A 95 -4.15 9.67 -7.87
C GLY A 95 -5.08 8.91 -8.80
N MET A 96 -5.26 7.60 -8.60
CA MET A 96 -6.26 6.85 -9.37
C MET A 96 -7.66 7.28 -8.98
N ARG A 97 -8.47 7.57 -10.00
CA ARG A 97 -9.91 7.81 -9.83
C ARG A 97 -10.66 6.55 -10.18
N PHE A 98 -11.61 6.21 -9.37
CA PHE A 98 -12.41 5.01 -9.54
C PHE A 98 -13.85 5.23 -9.11
N GLU A 99 -14.72 4.45 -9.68
CA GLU A 99 -16.10 4.30 -9.23
C GLU A 99 -16.25 2.98 -8.49
N ALA A 100 -16.84 3.01 -7.30
CA ALA A 100 -17.00 1.83 -6.46
C ALA A 100 -18.47 1.54 -6.20
N GLU A 101 -18.85 0.28 -6.33
CA GLU A 101 -20.18 -0.24 -6.12
C GLU A 101 -20.12 -1.47 -5.20
N ILE A 102 -21.02 -1.54 -4.22
CA ILE A 102 -21.17 -2.74 -3.40
C ILE A 102 -22.34 -3.54 -3.98
N LEU A 103 -22.02 -4.72 -4.50
CA LEU A 103 -22.96 -5.57 -5.21
C LEU A 103 -23.76 -6.48 -4.28
N GLU A 104 -23.09 -6.99 -3.23
CA GLU A 104 -23.66 -7.95 -2.29
C GLU A 104 -23.38 -7.55 -0.84
N ALA A 105 -24.44 -7.27 -0.11
CA ALA A 105 -24.46 -7.03 1.33
C ALA A 105 -25.87 -7.27 1.86
N THR A 106 -25.99 -7.86 3.05
CA THR A 106 -27.24 -7.95 3.82
C THR A 106 -26.97 -7.70 5.30
N VAL A 107 -28.00 -7.56 6.11
CA VAL A 107 -27.85 -7.40 7.56
C VAL A 107 -27.20 -8.63 8.18
N GLU A 108 -27.57 -9.84 7.73
CA GLU A 108 -27.06 -11.12 8.23
C GLU A 108 -25.64 -11.40 7.72
N LYS A 109 -25.33 -10.94 6.50
CA LYS A 109 -24.02 -11.07 5.84
C LYS A 109 -23.57 -9.72 5.32
N PRO A 110 -23.09 -8.82 6.19
CA PRO A 110 -22.67 -7.50 5.75
C PRO A 110 -21.44 -7.57 4.83
N PHE A 111 -21.36 -6.63 3.91
CA PHE A 111 -20.11 -6.42 3.20
C PHE A 111 -19.04 -5.96 4.19
N LEU A 112 -17.90 -6.65 4.22
CA LEU A 112 -16.77 -6.34 5.07
C LEU A 112 -15.50 -6.25 4.24
N SER A 113 -14.84 -5.11 4.33
CA SER A 113 -13.56 -4.88 3.66
C SER A 113 -12.67 -3.96 4.49
N PHE A 114 -11.40 -3.90 4.13
CA PHE A 114 -10.50 -2.86 4.64
C PHE A 114 -9.61 -2.31 3.52
N VAL A 115 -9.14 -1.10 3.75
CA VAL A 115 -8.12 -0.42 2.95
C VAL A 115 -6.94 -0.14 3.86
N LEU A 116 -5.77 -0.62 3.48
CA LEU A 116 -4.51 -0.39 4.17
C LEU A 116 -3.63 0.48 3.28
N GLN A 117 -3.37 1.70 3.70
CA GLN A 117 -2.39 2.56 3.06
C GLN A 117 -0.99 2.04 3.35
N ILE A 118 -0.17 1.98 2.32
CA ILE A 118 1.19 1.45 2.37
C ILE A 118 2.18 2.59 2.16
N ASP A 119 3.11 2.75 3.11
CA ASP A 119 4.22 3.65 2.92
C ASP A 119 5.16 3.11 1.81
N PRO A 120 5.36 3.87 0.71
CA PRO A 120 6.26 3.48 -0.36
C PRO A 120 7.69 3.19 0.10
N ALA A 121 8.14 3.77 1.21
CA ALA A 121 9.45 3.52 1.76
C ALA A 121 9.59 2.07 2.26
N ILE A 122 8.54 1.49 2.84
CA ILE A 122 8.55 0.09 3.28
C ILE A 122 8.63 -0.85 2.08
N VAL A 123 7.88 -0.55 1.00
CA VAL A 123 7.93 -1.36 -0.24
C VAL A 123 9.34 -1.39 -0.82
N ARG A 124 9.99 -0.22 -0.89
CA ARG A 124 11.36 -0.13 -1.41
C ARG A 124 12.35 -0.88 -0.54
N ARG A 125 12.27 -0.75 0.81
CA ARG A 125 13.12 -1.48 1.74
C ARG A 125 12.99 -2.98 1.56
N VAL A 126 11.76 -3.51 1.63
CA VAL A 126 11.52 -4.95 1.44
C VAL A 126 11.96 -5.43 0.05
N SER A 127 11.79 -4.60 -1.00
CA SER A 127 12.28 -4.92 -2.34
C SER A 127 13.80 -4.91 -2.44
N ALA A 128 14.51 -4.05 -1.70
CA ALA A 128 15.96 -4.03 -1.65
C ALA A 128 16.50 -5.29 -0.95
N ASP A 129 15.95 -5.62 0.23
CA ASP A 129 16.31 -6.83 0.98
C ASP A 129 16.13 -8.09 0.14
N LEU A 130 15.05 -8.15 -0.67
CA LEU A 130 14.81 -9.24 -1.62
C LEU A 130 15.86 -9.34 -2.72
N ARG A 131 16.48 -8.23 -3.12
CA ARG A 131 17.51 -8.21 -4.17
C ARG A 131 18.88 -8.59 -3.62
N GLU A 132 19.23 -8.13 -2.43
CA GLU A 132 20.50 -8.44 -1.78
C GLU A 132 20.63 -9.94 -1.46
N HIS A 133 19.54 -10.60 -1.11
CA HIS A 133 19.52 -12.03 -0.84
C HIS A 133 19.36 -12.92 -2.09
N THR A 134 19.31 -12.35 -3.30
CA THR A 134 19.14 -13.11 -4.56
C THR A 134 20.40 -13.88 -4.99
N THR A 135 21.47 -13.90 -4.22
CA THR A 135 22.58 -14.83 -4.43
C THR A 135 22.20 -16.29 -4.12
N THR A 136 21.05 -16.54 -3.52
CA THR A 136 20.50 -17.88 -3.26
C THR A 136 19.07 -17.99 -3.79
N THR A 137 18.91 -18.54 -4.98
CA THR A 137 17.73 -19.22 -5.54
C THR A 137 16.35 -18.56 -5.31
N PHE A 138 16.18 -17.26 -5.55
CA PHE A 138 14.85 -16.70 -5.66
C PHE A 138 14.39 -16.73 -7.13
N ARG A 139 13.57 -17.72 -7.47
CA ARG A 139 12.94 -17.81 -8.79
C ARG A 139 11.76 -16.83 -8.81
N ARG A 140 11.98 -15.63 -9.37
CA ARG A 140 10.87 -14.73 -9.71
C ARG A 140 9.81 -15.51 -10.47
N PRO A 141 8.51 -15.34 -10.15
CA PRO A 141 7.46 -15.90 -10.99
C PRO A 141 7.75 -15.47 -12.43
N ALA A 142 7.86 -16.44 -13.33
CA ALA A 142 8.11 -16.18 -14.75
C ALA A 142 6.92 -15.37 -15.28
N SER A 143 7.05 -14.04 -15.27
CA SER A 143 6.12 -13.19 -15.98
C SER A 143 6.24 -13.55 -17.45
N ARG A 144 5.22 -14.19 -18.01
CA ARG A 144 5.08 -14.29 -19.46
C ARG A 144 5.14 -12.87 -19.99
N SER A 145 6.28 -12.53 -20.55
CA SER A 145 6.56 -11.27 -21.22
C SER A 145 5.56 -11.10 -22.36
N THR A 146 4.52 -10.34 -22.12
CA THR A 146 3.68 -9.76 -23.17
C THR A 146 4.20 -8.35 -23.41
N LEU A 147 5.28 -8.25 -24.17
CA LEU A 147 5.67 -7.05 -24.87
C LEU A 147 4.45 -6.54 -25.65
N GLY A 148 3.92 -5.36 -25.27
CA GLY A 148 2.85 -4.67 -26.01
C GLY A 148 1.48 -4.61 -25.34
N ARG A 149 1.27 -5.10 -24.12
CA ARG A 149 -0.02 -4.92 -23.41
C ARG A 149 0.00 -3.59 -22.65
N ARG A 150 -0.96 -2.71 -23.01
CA ARG A 150 -1.32 -1.51 -22.23
C ARG A 150 -1.32 -1.88 -20.74
N ALA A 151 -0.62 -1.10 -19.92
CA ALA A 151 -0.56 -1.36 -18.48
C ALA A 151 -1.98 -1.46 -17.94
N VAL A 152 -2.34 -2.62 -17.36
CA VAL A 152 -3.65 -2.82 -16.74
C VAL A 152 -3.64 -2.02 -15.44
N PRO A 153 -4.55 -1.04 -15.25
CA PRO A 153 -4.47 -0.11 -14.12
C PRO A 153 -4.67 -0.80 -12.76
N ALA A 154 -5.35 -1.95 -12.73
CA ALA A 154 -5.54 -2.75 -11.53
C ALA A 154 -5.68 -4.23 -11.89
N ARG A 155 -5.52 -5.11 -10.92
CA ARG A 155 -5.71 -6.55 -11.05
C ARG A 155 -6.28 -7.13 -9.78
N VAL A 156 -7.35 -7.91 -9.89
CA VAL A 156 -7.88 -8.71 -8.79
C VAL A 156 -6.97 -9.93 -8.60
N THR A 157 -6.50 -10.13 -7.39
CA THR A 157 -5.61 -11.26 -7.05
C THR A 157 -6.17 -12.01 -5.85
N PRO A 158 -6.23 -13.35 -5.92
CA PRO A 158 -6.63 -14.17 -4.78
C PRO A 158 -5.71 -13.99 -3.59
N LEU A 159 -6.29 -13.96 -2.41
CA LEU A 159 -5.59 -13.89 -1.14
C LEU A 159 -5.24 -15.31 -0.69
N ASP A 160 -3.98 -15.70 -0.85
CA ASP A 160 -3.53 -17.01 -0.38
C ASP A 160 -3.54 -17.11 1.16
N ALA A 161 -3.54 -18.33 1.69
CA ALA A 161 -3.61 -18.60 3.13
C ALA A 161 -2.49 -17.91 3.94
N ASN A 162 -1.31 -17.80 3.38
CA ASN A 162 -0.18 -17.15 4.05
C ASN A 162 -0.36 -15.65 4.13
N THR A 163 -0.81 -15.03 3.05
CA THR A 163 -1.10 -13.59 2.99
C THR A 163 -2.28 -13.25 3.90
N ALA A 164 -3.35 -14.07 3.90
CA ALA A 164 -4.48 -13.93 4.82
C ALA A 164 -4.03 -14.03 6.28
N GLY A 165 -3.16 -14.98 6.60
CA GLY A 165 -2.58 -15.14 7.95
C GLY A 165 -1.72 -13.94 8.36
N ALA A 166 -0.93 -13.38 7.46
CA ALA A 166 -0.14 -12.16 7.72
C ALA A 166 -1.05 -10.95 7.99
N ILE A 167 -2.10 -10.79 7.20
CA ILE A 167 -3.10 -9.73 7.38
C ILE A 167 -3.80 -9.88 8.74
N LEU A 168 -4.23 -11.08 9.11
CA LEU A 168 -4.89 -11.32 10.39
C LEU A 168 -3.99 -10.99 11.59
N ARG A 169 -2.70 -11.40 11.53
CA ARG A 169 -1.71 -11.04 12.56
C ARG A 169 -1.50 -9.53 12.64
N PHE A 170 -1.39 -8.87 11.47
CA PHE A 170 -1.28 -7.42 11.41
C PHE A 170 -2.50 -6.74 12.03
N LEU A 171 -3.70 -7.11 11.64
CA LEU A 171 -4.93 -6.53 12.18
C LEU A 171 -4.97 -6.67 13.71
N ARG A 172 -4.66 -7.83 14.26
CA ARG A 172 -4.63 -8.08 15.70
C ARG A 172 -3.58 -7.22 16.41
N ALA A 173 -2.38 -7.12 15.83
CA ALA A 173 -1.30 -6.31 16.39
C ALA A 173 -1.49 -4.79 16.22
N ALA A 174 -2.25 -4.35 15.22
CA ALA A 174 -2.47 -2.93 14.91
C ALA A 174 -3.40 -2.20 15.91
N THR A 175 -3.78 -2.85 17.00
CA THR A 175 -4.54 -2.26 18.11
C THR A 175 -3.64 -1.45 19.06
N VAL A 176 -4.24 -0.89 20.10
CA VAL A 176 -3.49 -0.17 21.14
C VAL A 176 -2.60 -1.13 21.92
N GLY A 177 -1.37 -0.73 22.22
CA GLY A 177 -0.47 -1.52 23.06
C GLY A 177 0.95 -1.66 22.50
N PRO A 178 1.82 -2.43 23.16
CA PRO A 178 3.20 -2.65 22.73
C PRO A 178 3.29 -3.35 21.36
N ASP A 179 2.38 -4.28 21.07
CA ASP A 179 2.34 -5.05 19.81
C ASP A 179 2.20 -4.12 18.59
N ARG A 180 1.44 -3.03 18.72
CA ARG A 180 1.31 -2.03 17.65
C ARG A 180 2.65 -1.41 17.26
N ARG A 181 3.56 -1.23 18.23
CA ARG A 181 4.86 -0.59 17.98
C ARG A 181 5.89 -1.58 17.42
N VAL A 182 5.83 -2.83 17.85
CA VAL A 182 6.84 -3.85 17.55
C VAL A 182 6.37 -4.81 16.48
N LEU A 183 5.23 -5.48 16.69
CA LEU A 183 4.78 -6.56 15.81
C LEU A 183 4.06 -6.06 14.56
N ALA A 184 3.21 -5.03 14.67
CA ALA A 184 2.45 -4.57 13.51
C ALA A 184 3.34 -4.12 12.34
N PRO A 185 4.46 -3.36 12.52
CA PRO A 185 5.38 -3.05 11.43
C PRO A 185 6.03 -4.28 10.79
N MET A 186 6.31 -5.32 11.59
CA MET A 186 6.88 -6.58 11.11
C MET A 186 5.87 -7.32 10.22
N TYR A 187 4.63 -7.45 10.68
CA TYR A 187 3.55 -8.08 9.89
C TYR A 187 3.19 -7.26 8.64
N LEU A 188 3.26 -5.94 8.70
CA LEU A 188 3.13 -5.10 7.52
C LEU A 188 4.22 -5.39 6.49
N SER A 189 5.47 -5.54 6.94
CA SER A 189 6.58 -5.93 6.06
C SER A 189 6.37 -7.32 5.47
N GLU A 190 5.82 -8.28 6.24
CA GLU A 190 5.45 -9.60 5.72
C GLU A 190 4.35 -9.52 4.65
N ILE A 191 3.30 -8.72 4.85
CA ILE A 191 2.25 -8.50 3.86
C ILE A 191 2.85 -7.98 2.56
N ILE A 192 3.67 -6.92 2.64
CA ILE A 192 4.33 -6.32 1.47
C ILE A 192 5.23 -7.34 0.77
N TYR A 193 6.02 -8.12 1.51
CA TYR A 193 6.85 -9.18 0.98
C TYR A 193 6.03 -10.18 0.16
N ARG A 194 4.87 -10.63 0.67
CA ARG A 194 3.98 -11.58 -0.02
C ARG A 194 3.35 -10.99 -1.27
N VAL A 195 2.90 -9.74 -1.22
CA VAL A 195 2.38 -9.03 -2.39
C VAL A 195 3.47 -8.85 -3.46
N LEU A 196 4.71 -8.58 -3.06
CA LEU A 196 5.86 -8.51 -3.99
C LEU A 196 6.20 -9.87 -4.63
N GLN A 197 5.76 -10.98 -4.06
CA GLN A 197 5.91 -12.31 -4.66
C GLN A 197 4.71 -12.72 -5.54
N SER A 198 3.61 -12.00 -5.46
CA SER A 198 2.41 -12.24 -6.27
C SER A 198 2.53 -11.65 -7.67
N GLU A 199 1.52 -11.86 -8.49
CA GLU A 199 1.44 -11.27 -9.82
C GLU A 199 1.34 -9.73 -9.81
N GLN A 200 1.02 -9.11 -8.67
CA GLN A 200 0.92 -7.66 -8.49
C GLN A 200 2.26 -6.96 -8.14
N TRP A 201 3.35 -7.70 -8.05
CA TRP A 201 4.64 -7.13 -7.63
C TRP A 201 5.08 -5.90 -8.43
N ARG A 202 4.82 -5.91 -9.75
CA ARG A 202 5.14 -4.76 -10.62
C ARG A 202 4.32 -3.55 -10.27
N LEU A 203 3.01 -3.73 -10.14
CA LEU A 203 2.10 -2.64 -9.82
C LEU A 203 2.47 -2.00 -8.47
N LEU A 204 2.74 -2.82 -7.45
CA LEU A 204 3.14 -2.34 -6.13
C LEU A 204 4.49 -1.60 -6.18
N LEU A 205 5.48 -2.15 -6.89
CA LEU A 205 6.81 -1.55 -6.99
C LEU A 205 6.80 -0.28 -7.84
N ASP A 206 6.10 -0.28 -8.97
CA ASP A 206 5.99 0.88 -9.86
C ASP A 206 5.25 2.03 -9.16
N ALA A 207 4.16 1.73 -8.45
CA ALA A 207 3.43 2.71 -7.65
C ALA A 207 4.31 3.30 -6.54
N ALA A 208 5.03 2.46 -5.78
CA ALA A 208 5.93 2.93 -4.73
C ALA A 208 7.10 3.75 -5.28
N THR A 209 7.58 3.44 -6.47
CA THR A 209 8.65 4.20 -7.14
C THR A 209 8.12 5.54 -7.65
N SER A 210 6.95 5.56 -8.25
CA SER A 210 6.30 6.78 -8.76
C SER A 210 5.97 7.76 -7.62
N GLU A 211 5.39 7.26 -6.52
CA GLU A 211 5.13 8.10 -5.35
C GLU A 211 6.42 8.68 -4.75
N TYR A 212 7.49 7.89 -4.71
CA TYR A 212 8.80 8.35 -4.25
C TYR A 212 9.38 9.43 -5.16
N GLN A 213 9.32 9.25 -6.48
CA GLN A 213 9.81 10.24 -7.45
C GLN A 213 9.01 11.54 -7.41
N ASN A 214 7.74 11.48 -7.03
CA ASN A 214 6.86 12.63 -6.89
C ASN A 214 6.89 13.26 -5.49
N ASP A 215 7.56 12.63 -4.51
CA ASP A 215 7.72 13.20 -3.17
C ASP A 215 8.55 14.49 -3.20
N PRO A 216 8.05 15.62 -2.69
CA PRO A 216 8.75 16.90 -2.75
C PRO A 216 10.16 16.86 -2.15
N VAL A 217 10.33 16.17 -1.01
CA VAL A 217 11.63 16.09 -0.33
C VAL A 217 12.62 15.25 -1.13
N THR A 218 12.17 14.14 -1.70
CA THR A 218 13.00 13.29 -2.56
C THR A 218 13.44 14.03 -3.82
N ARG A 219 12.53 14.76 -4.46
CA ARG A 219 12.85 15.61 -5.61
C ARG A 219 13.89 16.68 -5.25
N ALA A 220 13.70 17.35 -4.12
CA ALA A 220 14.66 18.34 -3.64
C ALA A 220 16.03 17.72 -3.34
N ILE A 221 16.09 16.55 -2.70
CA ILE A 221 17.35 15.83 -2.46
C ILE A 221 18.05 15.46 -3.76
N GLY A 222 17.32 14.98 -4.76
CA GLY A 222 17.86 14.67 -6.08
C GLY A 222 18.44 15.91 -6.75
N TYR A 223 17.72 17.02 -6.72
CA TYR A 223 18.17 18.30 -7.24
C TYR A 223 19.44 18.79 -6.52
N ILE A 224 19.47 18.80 -5.20
CA ILE A 224 20.63 19.18 -4.38
C ILE A 224 21.87 18.36 -4.77
N ARG A 225 21.74 17.05 -4.89
CA ARG A 225 22.86 16.15 -5.24
C ARG A 225 23.40 16.40 -6.66
N GLY A 226 22.54 16.76 -7.60
CA GLY A 226 22.92 17.11 -8.97
C GLY A 226 23.58 18.49 -9.11
N HIS A 227 23.31 19.43 -8.18
CA HIS A 227 23.68 20.84 -8.26
C HIS A 227 24.54 21.29 -7.08
N LEU A 228 25.39 20.41 -6.53
CA LEU A 228 26.21 20.71 -5.32
C LEU A 228 27.21 21.86 -5.52
N ALA A 229 27.61 22.12 -6.76
CA ALA A 229 28.52 23.23 -7.11
C ALA A 229 27.81 24.58 -7.17
N ASP A 230 26.49 24.60 -7.34
CA ASP A 230 25.70 25.79 -7.56
C ASP A 230 25.31 26.47 -6.24
N GLN A 231 24.94 27.75 -6.28
CA GLN A 231 24.29 28.41 -5.16
C GLN A 231 22.85 27.90 -5.04
N LEU A 232 22.56 27.10 -4.00
CA LEU A 232 21.23 26.58 -3.75
C LEU A 232 20.54 27.42 -2.69
N ALA A 233 19.56 28.25 -3.11
CA ALA A 233 18.68 28.94 -2.16
C ALA A 233 17.52 28.04 -1.76
N ILE A 234 17.11 28.14 -0.48
CA ILE A 234 15.99 27.34 0.05
C ILE A 234 14.67 27.71 -0.65
N ALA A 235 14.52 28.99 -1.04
CA ALA A 235 13.36 29.46 -1.80
C ALA A 235 13.26 28.76 -3.16
N ASP A 236 14.36 28.65 -3.90
CA ASP A 236 14.40 28.01 -5.22
C ASP A 236 14.06 26.51 -5.12
N LEU A 237 14.53 25.85 -4.06
CA LEU A 237 14.19 24.45 -3.79
C LEU A 237 12.71 24.26 -3.46
N ALA A 238 12.14 25.18 -2.68
CA ALA A 238 10.72 25.17 -2.36
C ALA A 238 9.86 25.39 -3.62
N ASP A 239 10.20 26.34 -4.44
CA ASP A 239 9.53 26.63 -5.72
C ASP A 239 9.64 25.42 -6.68
N PHE A 240 10.83 24.80 -6.77
CA PHE A 240 11.05 23.59 -7.58
C PHE A 240 10.11 22.43 -7.21
N VAL A 241 9.76 22.33 -5.95
CA VAL A 241 8.83 21.28 -5.45
C VAL A 241 7.40 21.79 -5.26
N CYS A 242 7.10 23.02 -5.66
CA CYS A 242 5.78 23.66 -5.59
C CYS A 242 5.26 23.81 -4.14
N LEU A 243 6.13 24.17 -3.19
CA LEU A 243 5.81 24.45 -1.81
C LEU A 243 6.23 25.86 -1.42
N SER A 244 5.61 26.41 -0.36
CA SER A 244 6.16 27.61 0.26
C SER A 244 7.48 27.27 1.00
N PRO A 245 8.44 28.22 1.13
CA PRO A 245 9.70 27.98 1.85
C PRO A 245 9.52 27.43 3.27
N SER A 246 8.51 27.93 3.98
CA SER A 246 8.19 27.46 5.34
C SER A 246 7.66 26.02 5.33
N ALA A 247 6.70 25.70 4.46
CA ALA A 247 6.14 24.35 4.34
C ALA A 247 7.22 23.35 3.91
N PHE A 248 8.08 23.74 2.96
CA PHE A 248 9.20 22.91 2.52
C PHE A 248 10.19 22.64 3.66
N ALA A 249 10.59 23.65 4.42
CA ALA A 249 11.55 23.51 5.50
C ALA A 249 11.01 22.62 6.65
N HIS A 250 9.71 22.72 6.97
CA HIS A 250 9.07 21.83 7.94
C HIS A 250 9.04 20.40 7.44
N LEU A 251 8.48 20.17 6.25
CA LEU A 251 8.35 18.84 5.65
C LEU A 251 9.74 18.16 5.50
N PHE A 252 10.74 18.92 5.04
CA PHE A 252 12.10 18.42 4.87
C PHE A 252 12.71 17.99 6.22
N ARG A 253 12.50 18.77 7.28
CA ARG A 253 12.99 18.43 8.62
C ARG A 253 12.27 17.23 9.21
N ASP A 254 10.97 17.12 9.02
CA ASP A 254 10.15 16.01 9.51
C ASP A 254 10.60 14.66 8.87
N ILE A 255 10.94 14.69 7.57
CA ILE A 255 11.35 13.50 6.83
C ILE A 255 12.83 13.17 7.03
N THR A 256 13.72 14.16 7.03
CA THR A 256 15.18 13.94 7.04
C THR A 256 15.83 14.08 8.42
N GLY A 257 15.10 14.61 9.41
CA GLY A 257 15.61 14.90 10.74
C GLY A 257 16.49 16.16 10.81
N MET A 258 16.74 16.86 9.69
CA MET A 258 17.59 18.06 9.62
C MET A 258 17.02 19.12 8.67
N SER A 259 17.45 20.38 8.86
CA SER A 259 17.02 21.45 7.95
C SER A 259 17.64 21.26 6.55
N PRO A 260 16.99 21.80 5.47
CA PRO A 260 17.54 21.75 4.12
C PRO A 260 18.95 22.33 4.02
N TYR A 261 19.23 23.42 4.75
CA TYR A 261 20.57 24.02 4.80
C TYR A 261 21.63 23.10 5.41
N GLN A 262 21.31 22.44 6.53
CA GLN A 262 22.19 21.48 7.16
C GLN A 262 22.48 20.29 6.25
N PHE A 263 21.47 19.80 5.54
CA PHE A 263 21.59 18.72 4.57
C PHE A 263 22.53 19.10 3.42
N ILE A 264 22.34 20.27 2.78
CA ILE A 264 23.20 20.76 1.71
C ILE A 264 24.65 20.86 2.17
N LYS A 265 24.88 21.44 3.36
CA LYS A 265 26.23 21.56 3.95
C LYS A 265 26.88 20.18 4.18
N GLY A 266 26.13 19.22 4.73
CA GLY A 266 26.58 17.85 4.96
C GLY A 266 27.04 17.17 3.69
N VAL A 267 26.20 17.15 2.67
CA VAL A 267 26.49 16.50 1.37
C VAL A 267 27.69 17.15 0.66
N ARG A 268 27.83 18.47 0.73
CA ARG A 268 29.01 19.19 0.20
C ARG A 268 30.30 18.77 0.91
N MET A 269 30.26 18.65 2.23
CA MET A 269 31.42 18.20 3.03
C MET A 269 31.81 16.76 2.71
N GLU A 270 30.85 15.86 2.57
CA GLU A 270 31.10 14.47 2.18
C GLU A 270 31.78 14.37 0.82
N ARG A 271 31.24 15.12 -0.17
CA ARG A 271 31.85 15.16 -1.53
C ARG A 271 33.26 15.72 -1.50
N ALA A 272 33.51 16.79 -0.72
CA ALA A 272 34.85 17.36 -0.58
C ALA A 272 35.86 16.40 0.07
N ARG A 273 35.40 15.60 1.06
CA ARG A 273 36.22 14.55 1.68
C ARG A 273 36.56 13.42 0.70
N ALA A 274 35.57 12.95 -0.06
CA ALA A 274 35.77 11.93 -1.07
C ALA A 274 36.70 12.37 -2.21
N ALA A 275 36.72 13.65 -2.53
CA ALA A 275 37.67 14.20 -3.53
C ALA A 275 39.09 14.36 -3.05
N ARG A 276 39.34 14.47 -1.71
CA ARG A 276 40.66 14.58 -1.09
C ARG A 276 41.32 13.23 -0.78
N GLY A 277 40.54 12.15 -0.80
CA GLY A 277 41.02 10.79 -0.52
C GLY A 277 41.41 9.99 -1.78
N ARG A 278 41.43 10.63 -2.93
CA ARG A 278 41.99 10.12 -4.19
C ARG A 278 43.27 10.88 -4.52
#